data_575f9c54aaf7f8114b1bf3bb31f0aab7
#
_entry.id   575f9c54aaf7f8114b1bf3bb31f0aab7
#
_cell.length_a   1.000
_cell.length_b   1.000
_cell.length_c   1.000
_cell.angle_alpha   90.00
_cell.angle_beta   90.00
_cell.angle_gamma   90.00
#
_symmetry.space_group_name_H-M   'P 1'
#
loop_
_entity.id
_entity.type
_entity.pdbx_description
1 polymer ?
#
loop_
_entity_poly.entity_id
_entity_poly.type
_entity_poly.pdbx_seq_one_letter_code
_entity_poly.pdbx_strand_id
1 'polypeptide(L)'
;MYSYNLNNFQYNNYNTVKTVKATPVENEQPAPQKPSFTSNPIKQVPYNAAFTASNLRTQLVSNDEKAKYNKLTQIADKNTRKNLNILLKTGVLLNSDSNDKSTTLDNLYLIATTQRAQGLDNAVLLHDTVQTLAQPHVVTQQFGNVPKQFMAKTVALGNGEDVNVEHSGTCPAASIEFNLAQKHPAEFARFANGLSSPEMSVKKTIKLSNLADNTLDAVWLLNAFEIPYKADNFNEAELTFAPDKNALVRAYFQTVDRDKLERSSIDVLMQSTFMNVGSQQSYNTLTDKRAGKFNQNPKGLIEFEKTFTESVVEDKNKISVTYQKIDENAKLVGYETDFATMKKQIVDALNMGDNVIIGYTQTDNTNTIVNGHEITIIGARTDKHGKMTFICHDTDDGQSKPVEYSEDFLLPKIHHAGLPQKVAEKDMQVKENWVEGLETYKQLKKQYKNVA
;
A
#
# COMPACT_ATOMS: atom_id res chain seq x y z
N MET A 1 18.79 -25.72 12.51
CA MET A 1 19.06 -24.43 11.85
C MET A 1 18.53 -24.57 10.43
N TYR A 2 17.23 -24.31 10.24
CA TYR A 2 16.56 -24.50 8.96
C TYR A 2 16.47 -23.14 8.30
N SER A 3 17.27 -22.95 7.27
CA SER A 3 17.13 -21.82 6.35
C SER A 3 15.92 -22.09 5.46
N TYR A 4 14.80 -21.41 5.73
CA TYR A 4 13.67 -21.39 4.84
C TYR A 4 14.10 -20.65 3.58
N ASN A 5 14.13 -21.38 2.49
CA ASN A 5 14.45 -20.85 1.18
C ASN A 5 13.14 -20.26 0.62
N LEU A 6 12.86 -18.98 0.98
CA LEU A 6 11.70 -18.22 0.48
C LEU A 6 11.70 -18.03 -1.06
N ASN A 7 12.73 -18.57 -1.74
CA ASN A 7 12.84 -18.56 -3.19
C ASN A 7 11.76 -19.40 -3.91
N ASN A 8 10.88 -20.10 -3.20
CA ASN A 8 9.85 -20.95 -3.79
C ASN A 8 8.43 -20.38 -3.71
N PHE A 9 8.22 -19.14 -3.29
CA PHE A 9 6.97 -18.46 -3.58
C PHE A 9 6.90 -18.17 -5.07
N GLN A 10 6.68 -19.22 -5.84
CA GLN A 10 6.20 -19.08 -7.21
C GLN A 10 4.76 -18.59 -7.09
N TYR A 11 4.54 -17.30 -7.29
CA TYR A 11 3.27 -16.85 -7.86
C TYR A 11 3.12 -17.62 -9.17
N ASN A 12 2.41 -18.73 -9.11
CA ASN A 12 2.24 -19.59 -10.26
C ASN A 12 1.68 -18.77 -11.41
N ASN A 13 2.46 -18.70 -12.47
CA ASN A 13 2.01 -18.25 -13.77
C ASN A 13 0.71 -19.00 -14.11
N TYR A 14 -0.42 -18.31 -14.09
CA TYR A 14 -1.60 -18.75 -14.82
C TYR A 14 -1.33 -18.57 -16.32
N ASN A 15 -0.41 -19.36 -16.83
CA ASN A 15 -0.25 -19.53 -18.27
C ASN A 15 -0.89 -20.86 -18.65
N THR A 16 -1.89 -20.72 -19.54
CA THR A 16 -2.57 -21.78 -20.26
C THR A 16 -3.51 -22.68 -19.45
N VAL A 17 -4.65 -22.13 -19.05
CA VAL A 17 -5.85 -22.96 -19.00
C VAL A 17 -6.46 -22.99 -20.40
N LYS A 18 -6.24 -24.08 -21.14
CA LYS A 18 -7.12 -24.46 -22.23
C LYS A 18 -8.55 -24.41 -21.69
N THR A 19 -9.43 -23.69 -22.37
CA THR A 19 -10.85 -23.65 -22.12
C THR A 19 -11.45 -25.08 -22.16
N VAL A 20 -11.40 -25.74 -21.01
CA VAL A 20 -12.31 -26.81 -20.71
C VAL A 20 -13.54 -26.13 -20.15
N LYS A 21 -14.67 -26.22 -20.83
CA LYS A 21 -15.98 -25.84 -20.29
C LYS A 21 -16.16 -26.62 -18.99
N ALA A 22 -15.80 -26.03 -17.87
CA ALA A 22 -16.16 -26.51 -16.56
C ALA A 22 -17.63 -26.17 -16.37
N THR A 23 -18.43 -27.18 -16.13
CA THR A 23 -19.75 -27.05 -15.49
C THR A 23 -19.56 -26.22 -14.23
N PRO A 24 -20.44 -25.24 -13.93
CA PRO A 24 -20.32 -24.46 -12.72
C PRO A 24 -20.46 -25.41 -11.54
N VAL A 25 -19.41 -25.66 -10.82
CA VAL A 25 -19.50 -26.08 -9.42
C VAL A 25 -19.82 -24.79 -8.71
N GLU A 26 -21.06 -24.66 -8.28
CA GLU A 26 -21.48 -23.66 -7.31
C GLU A 26 -20.63 -23.83 -6.05
N ASN A 27 -19.50 -23.15 -5.99
CA ASN A 27 -18.90 -22.76 -4.74
C ASN A 27 -19.79 -21.64 -4.21
N GLU A 28 -20.75 -22.01 -3.38
CA GLU A 28 -21.44 -21.06 -2.51
C GLU A 28 -20.40 -20.36 -1.63
N GLN A 29 -19.87 -19.24 -2.12
CA GLN A 29 -19.40 -18.20 -1.22
C GLN A 29 -20.61 -17.85 -0.35
N PRO A 30 -20.52 -17.93 0.98
CA PRO A 30 -21.62 -17.48 1.81
C PRO A 30 -21.92 -16.04 1.43
N ALA A 31 -23.15 -15.85 0.90
CA ALA A 31 -23.64 -14.53 0.52
C ALA A 31 -23.40 -13.58 1.69
N PRO A 32 -22.97 -12.32 1.44
CA PRO A 32 -22.77 -11.34 2.49
C PRO A 32 -24.05 -11.24 3.30
N GLN A 33 -24.01 -11.72 4.54
CA GLN A 33 -25.16 -11.68 5.44
C GLN A 33 -25.52 -10.22 5.64
N LYS A 34 -26.73 -9.84 5.23
CA LYS A 34 -27.29 -8.52 5.54
C LYS A 34 -27.22 -8.33 7.05
N PRO A 35 -26.62 -7.24 7.55
CA PRO A 35 -26.52 -7.00 8.97
C PRO A 35 -27.92 -6.89 9.57
N SER A 36 -28.27 -7.82 10.45
CA SER A 36 -29.47 -7.68 11.30
C SER A 36 -29.13 -6.65 12.38
N PHE A 37 -29.67 -5.46 12.27
CA PHE A 37 -29.57 -4.44 13.29
C PHE A 37 -30.34 -4.84 14.55
N THR A 38 -29.64 -5.43 15.52
CA THR A 38 -30.13 -5.51 16.89
C THR A 38 -29.29 -4.55 17.75
N SER A 39 -30.00 -3.70 18.46
CA SER A 39 -29.55 -2.51 19.19
C SER A 39 -28.82 -2.81 20.50
N ASN A 40 -27.64 -3.42 20.46
CA ASN A 40 -26.73 -3.45 21.60
C ASN A 40 -25.42 -2.76 21.22
N PRO A 41 -24.79 -1.95 22.11
CA PRO A 41 -23.59 -1.24 21.79
C PRO A 41 -22.43 -2.22 21.52
N ILE A 42 -22.15 -2.42 20.26
CA ILE A 42 -20.99 -3.17 19.78
C ILE A 42 -19.78 -2.31 20.15
N LYS A 43 -18.79 -2.92 20.82
CA LYS A 43 -17.52 -2.28 21.07
C LYS A 43 -16.81 -2.15 19.72
N GLN A 44 -16.96 -0.99 19.07
CA GLN A 44 -16.30 -0.69 17.81
C GLN A 44 -14.87 -0.27 18.09
N VAL A 45 -13.92 -0.89 17.43
CA VAL A 45 -12.61 -0.28 17.24
C VAL A 45 -12.80 0.80 16.16
N PRO A 46 -12.43 2.06 16.40
CA PRO A 46 -12.82 3.17 15.54
C PRO A 46 -12.40 2.98 14.10
N TYR A 47 -13.35 2.94 13.21
CA TYR A 47 -13.17 2.81 11.76
C TYR A 47 -12.47 4.02 11.13
N ASN A 48 -12.51 5.19 11.75
CA ASN A 48 -12.01 6.47 11.21
C ASN A 48 -11.08 7.22 12.17
N ALA A 49 -10.22 6.51 12.87
CA ALA A 49 -9.23 7.17 13.72
C ALA A 49 -8.28 8.14 12.96
N ALA A 50 -8.26 8.08 11.61
CA ALA A 50 -7.44 8.93 10.77
C ALA A 50 -7.73 10.43 10.91
N PHE A 51 -9.00 10.79 11.07
CA PHE A 51 -9.44 12.18 11.05
C PHE A 51 -9.98 12.69 12.38
N THR A 52 -9.64 12.06 13.47
CA THR A 52 -9.95 12.53 14.84
C THR A 52 -8.92 13.54 15.36
N ALA A 53 -8.18 14.22 14.49
CA ALA A 53 -7.42 15.38 14.93
C ALA A 53 -8.41 16.45 15.41
N SER A 54 -8.36 16.75 16.68
CA SER A 54 -9.26 17.69 17.39
C SER A 54 -9.25 19.14 16.85
N ASN A 55 -8.53 19.42 15.77
CA ASN A 55 -8.29 20.74 15.22
C ASN A 55 -8.45 20.83 13.69
N LEU A 56 -9.27 19.99 13.08
CA LEU A 56 -9.50 20.06 11.64
C LEU A 56 -10.28 21.33 11.28
N ARG A 57 -9.68 22.15 10.43
CA ARG A 57 -10.32 23.36 9.91
C ARG A 57 -11.23 23.00 8.72
N THR A 58 -12.47 23.46 8.76
CA THR A 58 -13.49 23.22 7.73
C THR A 58 -13.91 24.48 6.98
N GLN A 59 -13.22 25.60 7.24
CA GLN A 59 -13.54 26.91 6.67
C GLN A 59 -12.27 27.57 6.10
N LEU A 60 -12.39 28.13 4.91
CA LEU A 60 -11.36 28.94 4.27
C LEU A 60 -11.30 30.30 4.95
N VAL A 61 -10.17 30.61 5.57
CA VAL A 61 -10.00 31.86 6.35
C VAL A 61 -9.25 32.90 5.54
N SER A 62 -8.11 32.56 4.94
CA SER A 62 -7.26 33.49 4.23
C SER A 62 -7.77 33.76 2.80
N ASN A 63 -7.37 34.92 2.26
CA ASN A 63 -7.65 35.24 0.85
C ASN A 63 -6.93 34.28 -0.11
N ASP A 64 -5.75 33.80 0.25
CA ASP A 64 -4.99 32.82 -0.52
C ASP A 64 -5.73 31.46 -0.59
N GLU A 65 -6.20 30.94 0.56
CA GLU A 65 -7.00 29.70 0.57
C GLU A 65 -8.26 29.83 -0.31
N LYS A 66 -8.96 30.97 -0.21
CA LYS A 66 -10.15 31.25 -1.02
C LYS A 66 -9.80 31.31 -2.51
N ALA A 67 -8.69 31.99 -2.86
CA ALA A 67 -8.24 32.08 -4.25
C ALA A 67 -7.89 30.72 -4.84
N LYS A 68 -7.11 29.89 -4.11
CA LYS A 68 -6.76 28.52 -4.50
C LYS A 68 -8.00 27.64 -4.68
N TYR A 69 -8.90 27.64 -3.72
CA TYR A 69 -10.14 26.86 -3.76
C TYR A 69 -11.03 27.28 -4.94
N ASN A 70 -11.21 28.60 -5.16
CA ASN A 70 -11.98 29.12 -6.29
C ASN A 70 -11.35 28.69 -7.63
N LYS A 71 -10.02 28.75 -7.75
CA LYS A 71 -9.33 28.29 -8.95
C LYS A 71 -9.57 26.81 -9.20
N LEU A 72 -9.43 25.95 -8.17
CA LEU A 72 -9.74 24.53 -8.29
C LEU A 72 -11.17 24.27 -8.74
N THR A 73 -12.15 24.96 -8.13
CA THR A 73 -13.56 24.79 -8.49
C THR A 73 -13.91 25.29 -9.89
N GLN A 74 -13.16 26.23 -10.43
CA GLN A 74 -13.34 26.71 -11.81
C GLN A 74 -12.92 25.68 -12.85
N ILE A 75 -11.79 24.99 -12.62
CA ILE A 75 -11.24 24.03 -13.58
C ILE A 75 -11.78 22.61 -13.38
N ALA A 76 -12.28 22.30 -12.20
CA ALA A 76 -12.80 20.98 -11.84
C ALA A 76 -14.13 20.67 -12.53
N ASP A 77 -14.35 19.42 -12.90
CA ASP A 77 -15.64 18.90 -13.32
C ASP A 77 -16.66 18.86 -12.16
N LYS A 78 -17.88 18.44 -12.44
CA LYS A 78 -18.96 18.38 -11.45
C LYS A 78 -18.65 17.42 -10.28
N ASN A 79 -18.06 16.27 -10.57
CA ASN A 79 -17.75 15.25 -9.55
C ASN A 79 -16.56 15.68 -8.68
N THR A 80 -15.52 16.20 -9.31
CA THR A 80 -14.34 16.75 -8.61
C THR A 80 -14.75 17.91 -7.70
N ARG A 81 -15.62 18.82 -8.14
CA ARG A 81 -16.17 19.90 -7.29
C ARG A 81 -16.94 19.36 -6.08
N LYS A 82 -17.77 18.32 -6.30
CA LYS A 82 -18.48 17.65 -5.18
C LYS A 82 -17.51 17.10 -4.15
N ASN A 83 -16.47 16.40 -4.62
CA ASN A 83 -15.45 15.82 -3.75
C ASN A 83 -14.59 16.88 -3.04
N LEU A 84 -14.18 17.96 -3.73
CA LEU A 84 -13.50 19.11 -3.10
C LEU A 84 -14.34 19.69 -1.94
N ASN A 85 -15.65 19.80 -2.11
CA ASN A 85 -16.53 20.26 -1.05
C ASN A 85 -16.61 19.25 0.12
N ILE A 86 -16.55 17.94 -0.16
CA ILE A 86 -16.45 16.91 0.89
C ILE A 86 -15.14 17.09 1.65
N LEU A 87 -14.00 17.22 0.95
CA LEU A 87 -12.70 17.43 1.57
C LEU A 87 -12.66 18.68 2.45
N LEU A 88 -13.31 19.77 2.03
CA LEU A 88 -13.40 20.98 2.84
C LEU A 88 -14.25 20.74 4.11
N LYS A 89 -15.43 20.13 3.96
CA LYS A 89 -16.34 19.84 5.07
C LYS A 89 -15.78 18.88 6.11
N THR A 90 -14.94 17.95 5.68
CA THR A 90 -14.28 16.98 6.56
C THR A 90 -12.95 17.51 7.15
N GLY A 91 -12.47 18.68 6.72
CA GLY A 91 -11.20 19.27 7.14
C GLY A 91 -9.97 18.68 6.44
N VAL A 92 -10.15 17.67 5.58
CA VAL A 92 -9.07 17.05 4.80
C VAL A 92 -8.38 18.07 3.90
N LEU A 93 -9.15 18.97 3.28
CA LEU A 93 -8.61 19.96 2.35
C LEU A 93 -7.59 20.91 2.98
N LEU A 94 -7.80 21.28 4.24
CA LEU A 94 -6.95 22.21 4.97
C LEU A 94 -5.99 21.53 5.95
N ASN A 95 -5.89 20.20 5.89
CA ASN A 95 -4.93 19.42 6.66
C ASN A 95 -3.52 19.67 6.14
N SER A 96 -2.55 19.76 7.05
CA SER A 96 -1.12 20.03 6.78
C SER A 96 -0.22 18.99 7.44
N ASP A 97 -0.65 17.72 7.41
CA ASP A 97 0.10 16.59 7.94
C ASP A 97 1.22 16.10 7.00
N SER A 98 1.46 16.82 5.91
CA SER A 98 2.58 16.57 5.00
C SER A 98 3.94 16.81 5.67
N ASN A 99 4.97 16.19 5.13
CA ASN A 99 6.34 16.31 5.64
C ASN A 99 6.88 17.74 5.58
N ASP A 100 6.50 18.52 4.57
CA ASP A 100 6.88 19.93 4.39
C ASP A 100 5.86 20.93 4.95
N LYS A 101 4.81 20.44 5.62
CA LYS A 101 3.72 21.23 6.18
C LYS A 101 2.81 21.93 5.15
N SER A 102 2.96 21.62 3.86
CA SER A 102 1.99 22.06 2.87
C SER A 102 0.61 21.44 3.13
N THR A 103 -0.45 22.16 2.79
CA THR A 103 -1.81 21.64 2.94
C THR A 103 -2.20 20.76 1.75
N THR A 104 -3.24 19.95 1.94
CA THR A 104 -3.89 19.27 0.80
C THR A 104 -4.29 20.26 -0.28
N LEU A 105 -4.84 21.43 0.11
CA LEU A 105 -5.25 22.50 -0.82
C LEU A 105 -4.07 23.02 -1.63
N ASP A 106 -2.92 23.24 -1.00
CA ASP A 106 -1.72 23.75 -1.68
C ASP A 106 -1.27 22.77 -2.78
N ASN A 107 -1.20 21.48 -2.43
CA ASN A 107 -0.75 20.45 -3.36
C ASN A 107 -1.75 20.24 -4.51
N LEU A 108 -3.05 20.22 -4.24
CA LEU A 108 -4.06 20.14 -5.29
C LEU A 108 -4.02 21.37 -6.22
N TYR A 109 -3.76 22.55 -5.67
CA TYR A 109 -3.59 23.77 -6.47
C TYR A 109 -2.37 23.66 -7.39
N LEU A 110 -1.25 23.14 -6.90
CA LEU A 110 -0.06 22.90 -7.72
C LEU A 110 -0.31 21.84 -8.79
N ILE A 111 -0.98 20.72 -8.48
CA ILE A 111 -1.38 19.73 -9.49
C ILE A 111 -2.16 20.39 -10.62
N ALA A 112 -3.08 21.26 -10.28
CA ALA A 112 -4.00 21.89 -11.23
C ALA A 112 -3.38 23.01 -12.07
N THR A 113 -2.32 23.67 -11.59
CA THR A 113 -1.85 24.93 -12.17
C THR A 113 -0.41 24.95 -12.65
N THR A 114 0.41 23.96 -12.26
CA THR A 114 1.82 23.88 -12.70
C THR A 114 2.01 22.82 -13.79
N GLN A 115 3.12 22.88 -14.47
CA GLN A 115 3.47 21.90 -15.50
C GLN A 115 3.56 20.49 -14.90
N ARG A 116 3.04 19.50 -15.60
CA ARG A 116 3.13 18.07 -15.27
C ARG A 116 4.15 17.37 -16.16
N ALA A 117 4.52 16.16 -15.76
CA ALA A 117 5.34 15.30 -16.60
C ALA A 117 4.68 15.07 -17.96
N GLN A 118 5.50 14.84 -18.98
CA GLN A 118 5.06 14.81 -20.37
C GLN A 118 3.91 13.82 -20.61
N GLY A 119 2.81 14.32 -21.16
CA GLY A 119 1.63 13.50 -21.48
C GLY A 119 0.61 13.37 -20.37
N LEU A 120 0.90 13.81 -19.14
CA LEU A 120 -0.07 13.82 -18.04
C LEU A 120 -0.94 15.09 -18.11
N ASP A 121 -2.24 14.93 -17.86
CA ASP A 121 -3.23 15.99 -17.87
C ASP A 121 -3.56 16.50 -16.47
N ASN A 122 -3.46 17.81 -16.25
CA ASN A 122 -3.72 18.43 -14.94
C ASN A 122 -5.13 18.17 -14.41
N ALA A 123 -6.14 18.16 -15.27
CA ALA A 123 -7.53 17.98 -14.84
C ALA A 123 -7.80 16.53 -14.45
N VAL A 124 -7.23 15.57 -15.18
CA VAL A 124 -7.30 14.13 -14.86
C VAL A 124 -6.59 13.86 -13.53
N LEU A 125 -5.36 14.36 -13.36
CA LEU A 125 -4.60 14.18 -12.12
C LEU A 125 -5.29 14.81 -10.90
N LEU A 126 -5.87 16.00 -11.09
CA LEU A 126 -6.68 16.64 -10.05
C LEU A 126 -7.91 15.80 -9.69
N HIS A 127 -8.62 15.31 -10.71
CA HIS A 127 -9.79 14.44 -10.50
C HIS A 127 -9.41 13.20 -9.70
N ASP A 128 -8.39 12.46 -10.13
CA ASP A 128 -7.93 11.22 -9.51
C ASP A 128 -7.50 11.46 -8.05
N THR A 129 -6.65 12.47 -7.82
CA THR A 129 -6.18 12.81 -6.47
C THR A 129 -7.33 13.18 -5.53
N VAL A 130 -8.24 14.04 -6.00
CA VAL A 130 -9.41 14.47 -5.20
C VAL A 130 -10.36 13.31 -4.94
N GLN A 131 -10.56 12.42 -5.91
CA GLN A 131 -11.39 11.24 -5.76
C GLN A 131 -10.82 10.29 -4.70
N THR A 132 -9.54 9.98 -4.79
CA THR A 132 -8.85 9.10 -3.82
C THR A 132 -8.90 9.67 -2.40
N LEU A 133 -8.65 10.98 -2.24
CA LEU A 133 -8.75 11.63 -0.93
C LEU A 133 -10.17 11.63 -0.35
N ALA A 134 -11.19 11.77 -1.20
CA ALA A 134 -12.60 11.76 -0.76
C ALA A 134 -13.14 10.34 -0.52
N GLN A 135 -12.56 9.35 -1.18
CA GLN A 135 -12.99 7.96 -1.15
C GLN A 135 -11.76 7.03 -1.27
N PRO A 136 -10.94 6.87 -0.21
CA PRO A 136 -9.68 6.10 -0.31
C PRO A 136 -9.86 4.67 -0.81
N HIS A 137 -11.04 4.07 -0.63
CA HIS A 137 -11.34 2.72 -1.14
C HIS A 137 -11.38 2.60 -2.66
N VAL A 138 -11.19 3.69 -3.43
CA VAL A 138 -11.00 3.61 -4.88
C VAL A 138 -9.58 3.16 -5.28
N VAL A 139 -8.62 3.21 -4.36
CA VAL A 139 -7.27 2.70 -4.59
C VAL A 139 -7.34 1.22 -4.94
N THR A 140 -6.77 0.85 -6.07
CA THR A 140 -6.78 -0.53 -6.58
C THR A 140 -5.44 -0.89 -7.19
N GLN A 141 -5.13 -2.19 -7.18
CA GLN A 141 -3.98 -2.74 -7.90
C GLN A 141 -4.30 -3.12 -9.35
N GLN A 142 -5.56 -3.09 -9.76
CA GLN A 142 -5.99 -3.59 -11.06
C GLN A 142 -5.34 -2.82 -12.22
N PHE A 143 -4.75 -3.56 -13.14
CA PHE A 143 -4.19 -2.96 -14.34
C PHE A 143 -5.28 -2.38 -15.22
N GLY A 144 -4.98 -1.19 -15.76
CA GLY A 144 -5.75 -0.64 -16.85
C GLY A 144 -5.37 -1.26 -18.20
N ASN A 145 -6.30 -1.17 -19.13
CA ASN A 145 -6.05 -1.54 -20.52
C ASN A 145 -4.92 -0.71 -21.13
N VAL A 146 -4.11 -1.33 -21.96
CA VAL A 146 -3.18 -0.60 -22.83
C VAL A 146 -3.93 -0.25 -24.11
N PRO A 147 -4.08 1.05 -24.45
CA PRO A 147 -4.76 1.44 -25.68
C PRO A 147 -4.10 0.79 -26.89
N LYS A 148 -4.90 0.17 -27.76
CA LYS A 148 -4.41 -0.60 -28.93
C LYS A 148 -3.42 0.17 -29.80
N GLN A 149 -3.62 1.47 -29.93
CA GLN A 149 -2.74 2.38 -30.70
C GLN A 149 -1.32 2.48 -30.12
N PHE A 150 -1.11 2.12 -28.86
CA PHE A 150 0.17 2.15 -28.19
C PHE A 150 0.83 0.80 -28.02
N MET A 151 0.11 -0.31 -28.28
CA MET A 151 0.65 -1.66 -28.15
C MET A 151 1.96 -1.85 -28.92
N ALA A 152 2.02 -1.40 -30.17
CA ALA A 152 3.23 -1.49 -31.00
C ALA A 152 4.37 -0.58 -30.48
N LYS A 153 4.03 0.56 -29.88
CA LYS A 153 5.02 1.50 -29.30
C LYS A 153 5.54 1.03 -27.95
N THR A 154 4.72 0.34 -27.16
CA THR A 154 5.13 -0.18 -25.86
C THR A 154 6.11 -1.33 -25.96
N VAL A 155 5.95 -2.20 -26.94
CA VAL A 155 6.95 -3.23 -27.27
C VAL A 155 8.30 -2.60 -27.62
N ALA A 156 8.31 -1.47 -28.33
CA ALA A 156 9.54 -0.75 -28.66
C ALA A 156 10.15 0.04 -27.48
N LEU A 157 9.31 0.53 -26.55
CA LEU A 157 9.74 1.29 -25.37
C LEU A 157 10.20 0.39 -24.22
N GLY A 158 9.68 -0.83 -24.14
CA GLY A 158 9.98 -1.81 -23.09
C GLY A 158 11.19 -2.70 -23.32
N ASN A 159 12.15 -2.32 -24.18
CA ASN A 159 13.32 -3.15 -24.51
C ASN A 159 12.95 -4.55 -25.06
N GLY A 160 11.80 -4.68 -25.72
CA GLY A 160 11.30 -5.95 -26.27
C GLY A 160 10.56 -6.83 -25.26
N GLU A 161 10.32 -6.36 -24.04
CA GLU A 161 9.49 -7.05 -23.07
C GLU A 161 8.01 -6.73 -23.28
N ASP A 162 7.15 -7.74 -23.14
CA ASP A 162 5.70 -7.58 -23.22
C ASP A 162 5.18 -6.77 -22.05
N VAL A 163 4.24 -5.85 -22.34
CA VAL A 163 3.53 -5.12 -21.30
C VAL A 163 2.59 -6.08 -20.57
N ASN A 164 2.74 -6.19 -19.24
CA ASN A 164 1.83 -7.01 -18.45
C ASN A 164 0.48 -6.31 -18.33
N VAL A 165 -0.59 -7.01 -18.68
CA VAL A 165 -1.98 -6.54 -18.63
C VAL A 165 -2.89 -7.50 -17.86
N GLU A 166 -2.37 -8.60 -17.32
CA GLU A 166 -3.19 -9.66 -16.72
C GLU A 166 -3.45 -9.41 -15.23
N HIS A 167 -2.41 -9.46 -14.42
CA HIS A 167 -2.51 -9.31 -12.96
C HIS A 167 -1.35 -8.51 -12.40
N SER A 168 -1.66 -7.55 -11.55
CA SER A 168 -0.68 -6.75 -10.86
C SER A 168 -0.19 -7.43 -9.59
N GLY A 169 1.12 -7.40 -9.35
CA GLY A 169 1.75 -7.76 -8.07
C GLY A 169 1.92 -6.56 -7.13
N THR A 170 1.20 -5.47 -7.34
CA THR A 170 1.36 -4.23 -6.57
C THR A 170 0.47 -4.13 -5.34
N CYS A 171 -0.21 -5.21 -4.91
CA CYS A 171 -1.05 -5.17 -3.71
C CYS A 171 -0.35 -4.59 -2.46
N PRO A 172 0.93 -4.87 -2.16
CA PRO A 172 1.59 -4.24 -1.02
C PRO A 172 1.69 -2.71 -1.16
N ALA A 173 2.06 -2.25 -2.36
CA ALA A 173 2.18 -0.83 -2.65
C ALA A 173 0.83 -0.11 -2.65
N ALA A 174 -0.22 -0.75 -3.19
CA ALA A 174 -1.59 -0.23 -3.16
C ALA A 174 -2.13 -0.13 -1.72
N SER A 175 -1.80 -1.09 -0.86
CA SER A 175 -2.16 -1.04 0.57
C SER A 175 -1.45 0.12 1.30
N ILE A 176 -0.18 0.37 0.99
CA ILE A 176 0.57 1.52 1.54
C ILE A 176 -0.01 2.83 1.00
N GLU A 177 -0.34 2.90 -0.29
CA GLU A 177 -1.00 4.06 -0.91
C GLU A 177 -2.34 4.37 -0.25
N PHE A 178 -3.17 3.35 -0.04
CA PHE A 178 -4.44 3.49 0.68
C PHE A 178 -4.23 4.06 2.08
N ASN A 179 -3.27 3.54 2.84
CA ASN A 179 -2.94 4.06 4.17
C ASN A 179 -2.52 5.52 4.12
N LEU A 180 -1.67 5.89 3.16
CA LEU A 180 -1.23 7.27 2.99
C LEU A 180 -2.42 8.20 2.69
N ALA A 181 -3.30 7.82 1.77
CA ALA A 181 -4.49 8.60 1.42
C ALA A 181 -5.46 8.76 2.61
N GLN A 182 -5.65 7.69 3.39
CA GLN A 182 -6.59 7.68 4.51
C GLN A 182 -6.03 8.36 5.76
N LYS A 183 -4.75 8.14 6.09
CA LYS A 183 -4.13 8.59 7.35
C LYS A 183 -3.41 9.93 7.23
N HIS A 184 -2.83 10.20 6.06
CA HIS A 184 -1.97 11.36 5.81
C HIS A 184 -2.34 12.05 4.50
N PRO A 185 -3.57 12.62 4.38
CA PRO A 185 -4.09 13.14 3.12
C PRO A 185 -3.27 14.29 2.51
N ALA A 186 -2.67 15.16 3.33
CA ALA A 186 -1.81 16.21 2.78
C ALA A 186 -0.49 15.63 2.24
N GLU A 187 0.06 14.61 2.88
CA GLU A 187 1.23 13.90 2.38
C GLU A 187 0.90 13.12 1.08
N PHE A 188 -0.26 12.46 1.02
CA PHE A 188 -0.72 11.83 -0.22
C PHE A 188 -0.80 12.85 -1.36
N ALA A 189 -1.44 14.01 -1.12
CA ALA A 189 -1.53 15.07 -2.14
C ALA A 189 -0.14 15.61 -2.54
N ARG A 190 0.81 15.70 -1.59
CA ARG A 190 2.18 16.11 -1.86
C ARG A 190 2.93 15.08 -2.72
N PHE A 191 2.78 13.78 -2.43
CA PHE A 191 3.30 12.71 -3.29
C PHE A 191 2.68 12.78 -4.68
N ALA A 192 1.35 12.90 -4.81
CA ALA A 192 0.67 13.04 -6.09
C ALA A 192 1.21 14.23 -6.90
N ASN A 193 1.41 15.38 -6.24
CA ASN A 193 1.98 16.58 -6.86
C ASN A 193 3.42 16.34 -7.36
N GLY A 194 4.30 15.82 -6.51
CA GLY A 194 5.71 15.63 -6.84
C GLY A 194 5.94 14.52 -7.87
N LEU A 195 5.27 13.37 -7.72
CA LEU A 195 5.41 12.24 -8.65
C LEU A 195 4.83 12.51 -10.04
N SER A 196 3.87 13.44 -10.17
CA SER A 196 3.34 13.87 -11.45
C SER A 196 4.00 15.12 -12.02
N SER A 197 4.96 15.74 -11.31
CA SER A 197 5.76 16.87 -11.77
C SER A 197 6.75 16.46 -12.87
N PRO A 198 7.39 17.40 -13.58
CA PRO A 198 8.45 17.08 -14.54
C PRO A 198 9.61 16.29 -13.93
N GLU A 199 9.91 16.50 -12.65
CA GLU A 199 10.97 15.83 -11.90
C GLU A 199 10.59 14.41 -11.47
N MET A 200 9.30 14.09 -11.42
CA MET A 200 8.75 12.79 -11.02
C MET A 200 9.38 12.27 -9.73
N SER A 201 9.52 13.12 -8.74
CA SER A 201 10.14 12.74 -7.47
C SER A 201 9.60 13.52 -6.28
N VAL A 202 9.71 12.91 -5.10
CA VAL A 202 9.34 13.52 -3.82
C VAL A 202 10.48 13.34 -2.84
N LYS A 203 10.89 14.42 -2.18
CA LYS A 203 11.81 14.37 -1.06
C LYS A 203 11.03 14.33 0.25
N LYS A 204 11.48 13.47 1.16
CA LYS A 204 10.86 13.32 2.47
C LYS A 204 11.92 13.09 3.53
N THR A 205 11.88 13.89 4.58
CA THR A 205 12.71 13.69 5.77
C THR A 205 12.03 12.69 6.70
N ILE A 206 12.76 11.65 7.10
CA ILE A 206 12.32 10.61 8.03
C ILE A 206 13.23 10.55 9.26
N LYS A 207 12.70 10.02 10.35
CA LYS A 207 13.49 9.71 11.54
C LYS A 207 14.18 8.38 11.39
N LEU A 208 15.50 8.34 11.55
CA LEU A 208 16.29 7.11 11.45
C LEU A 208 15.91 6.08 12.52
N SER A 209 15.43 6.54 13.70
CA SER A 209 14.91 5.68 14.76
C SER A 209 13.64 4.91 14.38
N ASN A 210 12.96 5.29 13.30
CA ASN A 210 11.82 4.53 12.78
C ASN A 210 12.24 3.32 11.93
N LEU A 211 13.52 3.20 11.59
CA LEU A 211 14.05 2.08 10.80
C LEU A 211 14.82 1.08 11.65
N ALA A 212 15.56 1.53 12.65
CA ALA A 212 16.36 0.68 13.52
C ALA A 212 16.68 1.38 14.84
N ASP A 213 17.06 0.59 15.85
CA ASP A 213 17.39 1.10 17.20
C ASP A 213 18.62 2.01 17.23
N ASN A 214 19.46 1.95 16.21
CA ASN A 214 20.63 2.82 16.10
C ASN A 214 20.83 3.35 14.66
N THR A 215 21.50 4.48 14.57
CA THR A 215 21.74 5.19 13.30
C THR A 215 22.50 4.37 12.27
N LEU A 216 23.51 3.59 12.68
CA LEU A 216 24.33 2.81 11.74
C LEU A 216 23.50 1.74 11.06
N ASP A 217 22.64 1.05 11.80
CA ASP A 217 21.75 0.04 11.24
C ASP A 217 20.66 0.67 10.34
N ALA A 218 20.14 1.84 10.71
CA ALA A 218 19.20 2.58 9.87
C ALA A 218 19.84 3.01 8.53
N VAL A 219 21.04 3.59 8.58
CA VAL A 219 21.80 3.98 7.39
C VAL A 219 22.15 2.75 6.53
N TRP A 220 22.50 1.64 7.18
CA TRP A 220 22.76 0.41 6.46
C TRP A 220 21.49 -0.08 5.71
N LEU A 221 20.31 -0.01 6.33
CA LEU A 221 19.05 -0.35 5.68
C LEU A 221 18.78 0.54 4.45
N LEU A 222 18.98 1.86 4.57
CA LEU A 222 18.81 2.77 3.44
C LEU A 222 19.73 2.40 2.28
N ASN A 223 20.99 2.07 2.56
CA ASN A 223 21.94 1.61 1.54
C ASN A 223 21.53 0.24 0.95
N ALA A 224 21.08 -0.68 1.79
CA ALA A 224 20.68 -2.01 1.36
C ALA A 224 19.46 -1.98 0.42
N PHE A 225 18.53 -1.04 0.66
CA PHE A 225 17.38 -0.77 -0.21
C PHE A 225 17.68 0.16 -1.38
N GLU A 226 18.93 0.65 -1.50
CA GLU A 226 19.36 1.52 -2.58
C GLU A 226 18.53 2.81 -2.73
N ILE A 227 17.89 3.26 -1.64
CA ILE A 227 17.13 4.50 -1.66
C ILE A 227 18.12 5.67 -1.71
N PRO A 228 17.96 6.62 -2.63
CA PRO A 228 18.74 7.84 -2.61
C PRO A 228 18.41 8.65 -1.36
N TYR A 229 19.40 8.98 -0.55
CA TYR A 229 19.20 9.75 0.67
C TYR A 229 20.34 10.73 0.93
N LYS A 230 20.04 11.74 1.76
CA LYS A 230 21.00 12.67 2.33
C LYS A 230 20.77 12.71 3.85
N ALA A 231 21.81 12.43 4.63
CA ALA A 231 21.78 12.50 6.08
C ALA A 231 22.71 13.63 6.54
N ASP A 232 22.13 14.74 7.00
CA ASP A 232 22.88 15.88 7.49
C ASP A 232 23.12 15.79 9.02
N ASN A 233 22.47 14.84 9.69
CA ASN A 233 22.61 14.57 11.12
C ASN A 233 22.37 13.09 11.44
N PHE A 234 22.58 12.70 12.71
CA PHE A 234 22.45 11.31 13.16
C PHE A 234 21.00 10.87 13.44
N ASN A 235 20.03 11.77 13.36
CA ASN A 235 18.65 11.49 13.75
C ASN A 235 17.72 11.34 12.53
N GLU A 236 18.03 12.01 11.43
CA GLU A 236 17.14 12.16 10.28
C GLU A 236 17.89 11.96 8.96
N ALA A 237 17.15 11.53 7.96
CA ALA A 237 17.61 11.48 6.57
C ALA A 237 16.53 12.00 5.62
N GLU A 238 16.91 12.81 4.64
CA GLU A 238 16.07 13.19 3.52
C GLU A 238 16.17 12.09 2.45
N LEU A 239 15.08 11.37 2.21
CA LEU A 239 14.98 10.35 1.18
C LEU A 239 14.42 10.96 -0.11
N THR A 240 14.83 10.41 -1.26
CA THR A 240 14.22 10.73 -2.55
C THR A 240 13.41 9.54 -3.04
N PHE A 241 12.10 9.73 -3.17
CA PHE A 241 11.15 8.77 -3.71
C PHE A 241 10.90 9.08 -5.17
N ALA A 242 11.05 8.09 -6.04
CA ALA A 242 10.77 8.23 -7.46
C ALA A 242 10.24 6.90 -8.02
N PRO A 243 9.31 6.94 -8.99
CA PRO A 243 8.89 5.74 -9.70
C PRO A 243 10.00 5.26 -10.64
N ASP A 244 9.86 4.05 -11.16
CA ASP A 244 10.73 3.60 -12.23
C ASP A 244 10.51 4.40 -13.54
N LYS A 245 11.49 4.31 -14.44
CA LYS A 245 11.49 5.09 -15.71
C LYS A 245 10.30 4.81 -16.63
N ASN A 246 9.63 3.67 -16.48
CA ASN A 246 8.50 3.25 -17.31
C ASN A 246 7.14 3.68 -16.73
N ALA A 247 7.12 4.17 -15.49
CA ALA A 247 5.88 4.56 -14.82
C ALA A 247 5.12 5.67 -15.56
N LEU A 248 5.84 6.61 -16.15
CA LEU A 248 5.23 7.69 -16.93
C LEU A 248 4.41 7.17 -18.11
N VAL A 249 4.95 6.18 -18.82
CA VAL A 249 4.27 5.56 -19.97
C VAL A 249 2.98 4.87 -19.51
N ARG A 250 3.05 4.12 -18.40
CA ARG A 250 1.88 3.43 -17.84
C ARG A 250 0.84 4.42 -17.31
N ALA A 251 1.26 5.46 -16.60
CA ALA A 251 0.37 6.53 -16.12
C ALA A 251 -0.32 7.27 -17.27
N TYR A 252 0.40 7.51 -18.35
CA TYR A 252 -0.17 8.11 -19.55
C TYR A 252 -1.31 7.26 -20.14
N PHE A 253 -1.16 5.94 -20.20
CA PHE A 253 -2.24 5.05 -20.67
C PHE A 253 -3.50 5.22 -19.84
N GLN A 254 -3.37 5.32 -18.50
CA GLN A 254 -4.51 5.54 -17.61
C GLN A 254 -5.14 6.93 -17.75
N THR A 255 -4.43 7.89 -18.34
CA THR A 255 -4.98 9.23 -18.67
C THR A 255 -5.86 9.18 -19.93
N VAL A 256 -5.51 8.31 -20.88
CA VAL A 256 -6.16 8.26 -22.21
C VAL A 256 -7.35 7.32 -22.24
N ASP A 257 -7.24 6.16 -21.58
CA ASP A 257 -8.26 5.09 -21.63
C ASP A 257 -8.22 4.30 -20.34
N ARG A 258 -9.20 4.52 -19.46
CA ARG A 258 -9.30 3.87 -18.17
C ARG A 258 -10.74 3.52 -17.85
N ASP A 259 -10.97 2.26 -17.48
CA ASP A 259 -12.21 1.83 -16.87
C ASP A 259 -12.27 2.21 -15.37
N LYS A 260 -13.47 2.29 -14.81
CA LYS A 260 -13.70 2.77 -13.44
C LYS A 260 -13.05 1.92 -12.33
N LEU A 261 -12.74 0.67 -12.63
CA LEU A 261 -12.18 -0.30 -11.67
C LEU A 261 -10.68 -0.49 -11.83
N GLU A 262 -10.06 0.31 -12.68
CA GLU A 262 -8.63 0.25 -12.97
C GLU A 262 -7.87 1.33 -12.21
N ARG A 263 -6.56 1.11 -12.04
CA ARG A 263 -5.66 2.10 -11.43
C ARG A 263 -5.76 3.45 -12.13
N SER A 264 -5.81 4.51 -11.36
CA SER A 264 -5.64 5.87 -11.86
C SER A 264 -4.19 6.15 -12.27
N SER A 265 -3.95 7.27 -12.95
CA SER A 265 -2.59 7.73 -13.21
C SER A 265 -1.80 7.95 -11.91
N ILE A 266 -2.46 8.39 -10.85
CA ILE A 266 -1.85 8.59 -9.54
C ILE A 266 -1.52 7.25 -8.89
N ASP A 267 -2.43 6.26 -8.93
CA ASP A 267 -2.16 4.91 -8.40
C ASP A 267 -0.93 4.30 -9.10
N VAL A 268 -0.82 4.46 -10.42
CA VAL A 268 0.36 3.97 -11.17
C VAL A 268 1.65 4.61 -10.65
N LEU A 269 1.68 5.93 -10.49
CA LEU A 269 2.87 6.66 -10.03
C LEU A 269 3.23 6.31 -8.59
N MET A 270 2.23 6.28 -7.69
CA MET A 270 2.41 5.93 -6.28
C MET A 270 2.90 4.48 -6.13
N GLN A 271 2.15 3.53 -6.70
CA GLN A 271 2.48 2.11 -6.57
C GLN A 271 3.82 1.77 -7.21
N SER A 272 4.13 2.34 -8.37
CA SER A 272 5.45 2.20 -8.97
C SER A 272 6.57 2.70 -8.05
N THR A 273 6.36 3.85 -7.41
CA THR A 273 7.32 4.42 -6.45
C THR A 273 7.52 3.49 -5.25
N PHE A 274 6.45 2.99 -4.65
CA PHE A 274 6.53 2.15 -3.46
C PHE A 274 7.08 0.74 -3.79
N MET A 275 6.70 0.17 -4.92
CA MET A 275 7.32 -1.04 -5.44
C MET A 275 8.81 -0.87 -5.69
N ASN A 276 9.20 0.27 -6.26
CA ASN A 276 10.60 0.59 -6.55
C ASN A 276 11.44 0.67 -5.26
N VAL A 277 10.91 1.31 -4.22
CA VAL A 277 11.52 1.36 -2.89
C VAL A 277 11.72 -0.05 -2.31
N GLY A 278 10.66 -0.84 -2.23
CA GLY A 278 10.71 -2.18 -1.63
C GLY A 278 11.55 -3.17 -2.42
N SER A 279 11.68 -2.99 -3.72
CA SER A 279 12.45 -3.89 -4.60
C SER A 279 13.87 -3.42 -4.90
N GLN A 280 14.45 -2.57 -4.08
CA GLN A 280 15.81 -2.03 -4.24
C GLN A 280 16.01 -1.37 -5.61
N GLN A 281 15.08 -0.47 -5.99
CA GLN A 281 15.08 0.29 -7.24
C GLN A 281 15.07 -0.56 -8.52
N SER A 282 14.55 -1.79 -8.44
CA SER A 282 14.56 -2.75 -9.56
C SER A 282 13.21 -2.98 -10.24
N TYR A 283 12.14 -2.33 -9.77
CA TYR A 283 10.80 -2.52 -10.32
C TYR A 283 10.66 -1.95 -11.73
N ASN A 284 9.87 -2.62 -12.54
CA ASN A 284 9.49 -2.18 -13.89
C ASN A 284 7.97 -2.15 -14.02
N THR A 285 7.40 -0.97 -14.07
CA THR A 285 5.95 -0.74 -14.12
C THR A 285 5.27 -1.34 -15.35
N LEU A 286 5.94 -1.45 -16.50
CA LEU A 286 5.34 -2.01 -17.71
C LEU A 286 5.20 -3.53 -17.62
N THR A 287 6.22 -4.22 -17.12
CA THR A 287 6.24 -5.68 -17.06
C THR A 287 5.74 -6.23 -15.73
N ASP A 288 5.56 -5.36 -14.72
CA ASP A 288 5.26 -5.74 -13.34
C ASP A 288 6.29 -6.73 -12.75
N LYS A 289 7.54 -6.58 -13.14
CA LYS A 289 8.64 -7.42 -12.69
C LYS A 289 9.65 -6.63 -11.88
N ARG A 290 10.36 -7.34 -11.03
CA ARG A 290 11.44 -6.83 -10.22
C ARG A 290 12.63 -7.82 -10.20
N ALA A 291 13.79 -7.35 -9.79
CA ALA A 291 15.01 -8.15 -9.65
C ALA A 291 15.77 -7.75 -8.37
N GLY A 292 15.05 -7.59 -7.26
CA GLY A 292 15.61 -7.14 -5.99
C GLY A 292 16.56 -8.18 -5.37
N LYS A 293 17.50 -7.71 -4.58
CA LYS A 293 18.55 -8.54 -3.95
C LYS A 293 18.03 -9.43 -2.82
N PHE A 294 17.02 -8.98 -2.10
CA PHE A 294 16.45 -9.74 -0.97
C PHE A 294 15.50 -10.82 -1.43
N ASN A 295 14.86 -10.62 -2.57
CA ASN A 295 13.88 -11.53 -3.10
C ASN A 295 14.05 -11.61 -4.63
N GLN A 296 14.29 -12.80 -5.12
CA GLN A 296 14.42 -13.08 -6.55
C GLN A 296 13.09 -13.41 -7.24
N ASN A 297 11.98 -13.48 -6.48
CA ASN A 297 10.66 -13.59 -7.08
C ASN A 297 10.41 -12.33 -7.94
N PRO A 298 10.05 -12.49 -9.21
CA PRO A 298 9.87 -11.36 -10.11
C PRO A 298 8.65 -10.50 -9.79
N LYS A 299 7.71 -10.96 -8.93
CA LYS A 299 6.48 -10.24 -8.59
C LYS A 299 6.36 -9.97 -7.09
N GLY A 300 5.65 -8.90 -6.75
CA GLY A 300 5.32 -8.53 -5.37
C GLY A 300 6.50 -8.03 -4.55
N LEU A 301 6.25 -7.84 -3.28
CA LEU A 301 7.25 -7.57 -2.24
C LEU A 301 7.12 -8.65 -1.17
N ILE A 302 8.23 -9.09 -0.61
CA ILE A 302 8.19 -9.93 0.59
C ILE A 302 7.89 -9.08 1.83
N GLU A 303 7.50 -9.74 2.91
CA GLU A 303 7.08 -9.15 4.18
C GLU A 303 7.98 -8.02 4.66
N PHE A 304 9.28 -8.27 4.69
CA PHE A 304 10.28 -7.29 5.11
C PHE A 304 10.37 -6.09 4.16
N GLU A 305 10.37 -6.30 2.87
CA GLU A 305 10.41 -5.25 1.85
C GLU A 305 9.18 -4.35 1.93
N LYS A 306 8.00 -4.97 2.10
CA LYS A 306 6.74 -4.25 2.30
C LYS A 306 6.81 -3.41 3.57
N THR A 307 7.16 -4.00 4.71
CA THR A 307 7.17 -3.32 6.01
C THR A 307 8.22 -2.21 6.07
N PHE A 308 9.39 -2.40 5.45
CA PHE A 308 10.37 -1.34 5.28
C PHE A 308 9.80 -0.18 4.47
N THR A 309 9.13 -0.47 3.35
CA THR A 309 8.49 0.55 2.50
C THR A 309 7.41 1.30 3.28
N GLU A 310 6.54 0.59 4.02
CA GLU A 310 5.55 1.18 4.91
C GLU A 310 6.20 2.13 5.92
N SER A 311 7.30 1.70 6.55
CA SER A 311 8.02 2.48 7.55
C SER A 311 8.56 3.81 7.00
N VAL A 312 9.18 3.81 5.82
CA VAL A 312 9.72 5.05 5.22
C VAL A 312 8.63 5.95 4.62
N VAL A 313 7.57 5.37 4.08
CA VAL A 313 6.45 6.14 3.52
C VAL A 313 5.62 6.80 4.61
N GLU A 314 5.33 6.11 5.71
CA GLU A 314 4.54 6.65 6.82
C GLU A 314 5.39 7.39 7.87
N ASP A 315 6.71 7.28 7.83
CA ASP A 315 7.66 7.71 8.88
C ASP A 315 7.28 7.13 10.25
N LYS A 316 7.07 5.81 10.27
CA LYS A 316 6.68 5.06 11.47
C LYS A 316 7.53 3.82 11.64
N ASN A 317 7.76 3.45 12.89
CA ASN A 317 8.44 2.19 13.20
C ASN A 317 7.45 1.02 13.09
N LYS A 318 7.56 0.28 12.01
CA LYS A 318 6.78 -0.93 11.71
C LYS A 318 7.67 -2.15 11.68
N ILE A 319 7.13 -3.27 12.14
CA ILE A 319 7.80 -4.56 12.17
C ILE A 319 6.92 -5.59 11.50
N SER A 320 7.52 -6.46 10.70
CA SER A 320 6.84 -7.62 10.12
C SER A 320 6.75 -8.74 11.14
N VAL A 321 5.57 -9.29 11.33
CA VAL A 321 5.30 -10.46 12.18
C VAL A 321 4.74 -11.57 11.33
N THR A 322 5.46 -12.70 11.26
CA THR A 322 5.04 -13.89 10.51
C THR A 322 4.22 -14.81 11.42
N TYR A 323 3.09 -15.28 10.93
CA TYR A 323 2.18 -16.13 11.69
C TYR A 323 2.07 -17.57 11.17
N GLN A 324 2.18 -17.77 9.86
CA GLN A 324 2.09 -19.11 9.29
C GLN A 324 3.45 -19.80 9.22
N LYS A 325 3.46 -21.09 9.56
CA LYS A 325 4.58 -22.01 9.29
C LYS A 325 4.37 -22.69 7.97
N ILE A 326 5.28 -22.45 7.03
CA ILE A 326 5.22 -22.98 5.68
C ILE A 326 6.46 -23.84 5.45
N ASP A 327 6.28 -25.05 4.93
CA ASP A 327 7.39 -25.94 4.62
C ASP A 327 8.04 -25.63 3.25
N GLU A 328 9.08 -26.37 2.92
CA GLU A 328 9.83 -26.26 1.66
C GLU A 328 9.00 -26.54 0.40
N ASN A 329 7.84 -27.18 0.55
CA ASN A 329 6.90 -27.49 -0.53
C ASN A 329 5.73 -26.49 -0.60
N ALA A 330 5.87 -25.33 0.05
CA ALA A 330 4.84 -24.29 0.17
C ALA A 330 3.56 -24.77 0.88
N LYS A 331 3.64 -25.78 1.76
CA LYS A 331 2.50 -26.25 2.55
C LYS A 331 2.40 -25.52 3.87
N LEU A 332 1.19 -25.12 4.21
CA LEU A 332 0.86 -24.63 5.54
C LEU A 332 0.89 -25.83 6.52
N VAL A 333 1.88 -25.84 7.42
CA VAL A 333 2.11 -26.92 8.39
C VAL A 333 1.74 -26.53 9.82
N GLY A 334 1.42 -25.26 10.06
CA GLY A 334 1.01 -24.76 11.38
C GLY A 334 1.12 -23.24 11.50
N TYR A 335 1.15 -22.79 12.75
CA TYR A 335 1.20 -21.37 13.10
C TYR A 335 2.28 -21.12 14.16
N GLU A 336 2.87 -19.93 14.13
CA GLU A 336 3.88 -19.50 15.10
C GLU A 336 3.26 -19.10 16.44
N THR A 337 1.98 -18.69 16.44
CA THR A 337 1.22 -18.36 17.64
C THR A 337 -0.25 -18.77 17.51
N ASP A 338 -1.02 -18.66 18.58
CA ASP A 338 -2.46 -18.89 18.55
C ASP A 338 -3.25 -17.71 17.96
N PHE A 339 -4.48 -17.97 17.51
CA PHE A 339 -5.32 -16.96 16.89
C PHE A 339 -5.79 -15.87 17.88
N ALA A 340 -5.81 -16.14 19.17
CA ALA A 340 -6.17 -15.14 20.18
C ALA A 340 -5.05 -14.09 20.30
N THR A 341 -3.80 -14.52 20.32
CA THR A 341 -2.62 -13.65 20.31
C THR A 341 -2.56 -12.83 19.01
N MET A 342 -2.72 -13.47 17.83
CA MET A 342 -2.77 -12.80 16.55
C MET A 342 -3.87 -11.72 16.52
N LYS A 343 -5.10 -12.09 16.91
CA LYS A 343 -6.23 -11.17 17.02
C LYS A 343 -5.93 -9.99 17.93
N LYS A 344 -5.35 -10.28 19.11
CA LYS A 344 -5.00 -9.25 20.08
C LYS A 344 -3.99 -8.24 19.52
N GLN A 345 -2.94 -8.70 18.84
CA GLN A 345 -1.94 -7.81 18.23
C GLN A 345 -2.56 -6.90 17.16
N ILE A 346 -3.42 -7.44 16.30
CA ILE A 346 -4.14 -6.64 15.29
C ILE A 346 -5.02 -5.58 15.98
N VAL A 347 -5.79 -5.98 16.99
CA VAL A 347 -6.68 -5.05 17.73
C VAL A 347 -5.87 -4.00 18.49
N ASP A 348 -4.75 -4.36 19.09
CA ASP A 348 -3.87 -3.40 19.78
C ASP A 348 -3.32 -2.35 18.80
N ALA A 349 -2.92 -2.75 17.59
CA ALA A 349 -2.48 -1.82 16.55
C ALA A 349 -3.61 -0.87 16.12
N LEU A 350 -4.81 -1.41 15.87
CA LEU A 350 -5.99 -0.59 15.54
C LEU A 350 -6.36 0.39 16.66
N ASN A 351 -6.23 -0.02 17.94
CA ASN A 351 -6.47 0.85 19.09
C ASN A 351 -5.41 1.97 19.22
N MET A 352 -4.22 1.79 18.67
CA MET A 352 -3.20 2.82 18.56
C MET A 352 -3.47 3.81 17.42
N GLY A 353 -4.53 3.57 16.63
CA GLY A 353 -4.88 4.37 15.47
C GLY A 353 -4.16 3.95 14.17
N ASP A 354 -3.42 2.85 14.18
CA ASP A 354 -2.77 2.32 12.98
C ASP A 354 -3.67 1.33 12.24
N ASN A 355 -3.65 1.38 10.92
CA ASN A 355 -4.12 0.29 10.08
C ASN A 355 -3.10 -0.85 10.08
N VAL A 356 -3.54 -2.05 9.76
CA VAL A 356 -2.66 -3.22 9.71
C VAL A 356 -2.68 -3.81 8.31
N ILE A 357 -1.60 -3.67 7.59
CA ILE A 357 -1.42 -4.36 6.30
C ILE A 357 -1.05 -5.81 6.60
N ILE A 358 -1.85 -6.73 6.08
CA ILE A 358 -1.62 -8.17 6.22
C ILE A 358 -1.43 -8.81 4.86
N GLY A 359 -0.51 -9.78 4.82
CA GLY A 359 -0.48 -10.75 3.74
C GLY A 359 -1.34 -11.95 4.12
N TYR A 360 -2.28 -12.32 3.29
CA TYR A 360 -3.04 -13.54 3.49
C TYR A 360 -2.86 -14.52 2.35
N THR A 361 -2.96 -15.81 2.67
CA THR A 361 -2.73 -16.91 1.74
C THR A 361 -4.01 -17.67 1.44
N GLN A 362 -4.07 -18.18 0.23
CA GLN A 362 -5.07 -19.14 -0.19
C GLN A 362 -4.41 -20.50 -0.38
N THR A 363 -5.00 -21.54 0.16
CA THR A 363 -4.52 -22.92 0.04
C THR A 363 -5.46 -23.77 -0.79
N ASP A 364 -4.92 -24.76 -1.47
CA ASP A 364 -5.68 -25.84 -2.10
C ASP A 364 -6.12 -26.92 -1.07
N ASN A 365 -6.75 -27.97 -1.54
CA ASN A 365 -7.21 -29.09 -0.72
C ASN A 365 -6.08 -29.89 -0.05
N THR A 366 -4.83 -29.64 -0.43
CA THR A 366 -3.64 -30.30 0.16
C THR A 366 -2.92 -29.40 1.15
N ASN A 367 -3.49 -28.25 1.49
CA ASN A 367 -2.88 -27.17 2.26
C ASN A 367 -1.65 -26.54 1.57
N THR A 368 -1.47 -26.72 0.27
CA THR A 368 -0.44 -26.02 -0.49
C THR A 368 -0.90 -24.60 -0.77
N ILE A 369 -0.05 -23.61 -0.51
CA ILE A 369 -0.33 -22.22 -0.80
C ILE A 369 -0.29 -22.03 -2.32
N VAL A 370 -1.41 -21.60 -2.88
CA VAL A 370 -1.58 -21.39 -4.32
C VAL A 370 -1.64 -19.91 -4.71
N ASN A 371 -1.92 -19.03 -3.73
CA ASN A 371 -1.96 -17.59 -3.95
C ASN A 371 -1.70 -16.84 -2.64
N GLY A 372 -1.15 -15.63 -2.78
CA GLY A 372 -0.98 -14.67 -1.69
C GLY A 372 -1.49 -13.30 -2.12
N HIS A 373 -2.02 -12.52 -1.18
CA HIS A 373 -2.56 -11.20 -1.43
C HIS A 373 -2.37 -10.30 -0.21
N GLU A 374 -2.17 -9.01 -0.44
CA GLU A 374 -2.07 -8.00 0.62
C GLU A 374 -3.35 -7.19 0.70
N ILE A 375 -3.89 -7.08 1.92
CA ILE A 375 -5.03 -6.23 2.24
C ILE A 375 -4.77 -5.42 3.50
N THR A 376 -5.57 -4.40 3.74
CA THR A 376 -5.41 -3.54 4.91
C THR A 376 -6.60 -3.68 5.85
N ILE A 377 -6.35 -4.13 7.09
CA ILE A 377 -7.36 -4.10 8.17
C ILE A 377 -7.41 -2.67 8.72
N ILE A 378 -8.60 -2.07 8.69
CA ILE A 378 -8.85 -0.67 9.06
C ILE A 378 -9.73 -0.54 10.29
N GLY A 379 -10.31 -1.63 10.75
CA GLY A 379 -11.18 -1.66 11.91
C GLY A 379 -11.65 -3.06 12.23
N ALA A 380 -12.29 -3.20 13.37
CA ALA A 380 -12.92 -4.44 13.79
C ALA A 380 -14.16 -4.16 14.64
N ARG A 381 -15.11 -5.07 14.60
CA ARG A 381 -16.28 -5.06 15.47
C ARG A 381 -16.51 -6.43 16.08
N THR A 382 -17.00 -6.45 17.30
CA THR A 382 -17.31 -7.71 18.00
C THR A 382 -18.81 -7.82 18.18
N ASP A 383 -19.38 -8.98 17.88
CA ASP A 383 -20.79 -9.27 18.08
C ASP A 383 -21.11 -9.58 19.57
N LYS A 384 -22.37 -9.79 19.88
CA LYS A 384 -22.84 -10.13 21.24
C LYS A 384 -22.29 -11.45 21.80
N HIS A 385 -21.76 -12.31 20.95
CA HIS A 385 -21.16 -13.61 21.32
C HIS A 385 -19.64 -13.54 21.43
N GLY A 386 -19.05 -12.33 21.24
CA GLY A 386 -17.61 -12.13 21.30
C GLY A 386 -16.87 -12.46 19.99
N LYS A 387 -17.60 -12.83 18.92
CA LYS A 387 -17.00 -13.06 17.61
C LYS A 387 -16.65 -11.76 16.90
N MET A 388 -15.45 -11.70 16.32
CA MET A 388 -14.95 -10.52 15.66
C MET A 388 -15.16 -10.57 14.15
N THR A 389 -15.47 -9.42 13.58
CA THR A 389 -15.47 -9.16 12.15
C THR A 389 -14.46 -8.04 11.88
N PHE A 390 -13.51 -8.29 11.00
CA PHE A 390 -12.54 -7.30 10.52
C PHE A 390 -13.13 -6.52 9.36
N ILE A 391 -12.88 -5.21 9.36
CA ILE A 391 -13.24 -4.30 8.27
C ILE A 391 -11.95 -4.02 7.52
N CYS A 392 -11.93 -4.30 6.22
CA CYS A 392 -10.71 -4.28 5.42
C CYS A 392 -10.89 -3.40 4.17
N HIS A 393 -9.78 -2.89 3.67
CA HIS A 393 -9.63 -2.46 2.30
C HIS A 393 -8.95 -3.59 1.52
N ASP A 394 -9.61 -4.04 0.46
CA ASP A 394 -9.09 -5.04 -0.46
C ASP A 394 -8.79 -4.34 -1.80
N THR A 395 -7.53 -4.35 -2.20
CA THR A 395 -7.05 -3.66 -3.40
C THR A 395 -7.43 -4.36 -4.70
N ASP A 396 -7.99 -5.56 -4.61
CA ASP A 396 -8.33 -6.41 -5.75
C ASP A 396 -9.82 -6.39 -6.11
N ASP A 397 -10.69 -5.94 -5.19
CA ASP A 397 -12.14 -6.02 -5.40
C ASP A 397 -12.73 -4.89 -6.25
N GLY A 398 -12.02 -3.78 -6.43
CA GLY A 398 -12.41 -2.62 -7.23
C GLY A 398 -13.76 -1.96 -6.84
N GLN A 399 -14.36 -2.34 -5.71
CA GLN A 399 -15.72 -1.91 -5.34
C GLN A 399 -15.80 -0.54 -4.68
N SER A 400 -14.67 0.09 -4.39
CA SER A 400 -14.62 1.38 -3.69
C SER A 400 -15.32 1.38 -2.33
N LYS A 401 -15.32 0.23 -1.65
CA LYS A 401 -15.99 -0.01 -0.37
C LYS A 401 -15.12 -0.89 0.51
N PRO A 402 -15.26 -0.74 1.85
CA PRO A 402 -14.66 -1.72 2.75
C PRO A 402 -15.35 -3.08 2.57
N VAL A 403 -14.54 -4.13 2.69
CA VAL A 403 -15.00 -5.53 2.77
C VAL A 403 -14.94 -6.01 4.22
N GLU A 404 -15.74 -6.98 4.55
CA GLU A 404 -15.83 -7.51 5.91
C GLU A 404 -15.50 -9.01 5.92
N TYR A 405 -14.56 -9.38 6.79
CA TYR A 405 -14.16 -10.77 6.98
C TYR A 405 -14.36 -11.19 8.44
N SER A 406 -15.01 -12.33 8.67
CA SER A 406 -15.09 -12.92 10.02
C SER A 406 -13.70 -13.37 10.50
N GLU A 407 -13.48 -13.39 11.82
CA GLU A 407 -12.26 -13.90 12.40
C GLU A 407 -12.00 -15.37 12.03
N ASP A 408 -13.04 -16.20 11.96
CA ASP A 408 -12.95 -17.61 11.59
C ASP A 408 -12.45 -17.79 10.13
N PHE A 409 -12.75 -16.82 9.24
CA PHE A 409 -12.29 -16.85 7.86
C PHE A 409 -10.88 -16.28 7.72
N LEU A 410 -10.60 -15.12 8.35
CA LEU A 410 -9.40 -14.36 8.07
C LEU A 410 -8.18 -14.83 8.85
N LEU A 411 -8.30 -15.07 10.19
CA LEU A 411 -7.15 -15.39 11.02
C LEU A 411 -6.35 -16.61 10.53
N PRO A 412 -6.96 -17.74 10.10
CA PRO A 412 -6.20 -18.86 9.58
C PRO A 412 -5.42 -18.56 8.30
N LYS A 413 -5.78 -17.53 7.59
CA LYS A 413 -5.18 -17.14 6.31
C LYS A 413 -4.09 -16.08 6.45
N ILE A 414 -3.97 -15.42 7.59
CA ILE A 414 -2.94 -14.38 7.77
C ILE A 414 -1.57 -15.04 7.84
N HIS A 415 -0.77 -14.76 6.81
CA HIS A 415 0.63 -15.18 6.76
C HIS A 415 1.49 -14.26 7.62
N HIS A 416 1.36 -12.95 7.41
CA HIS A 416 2.12 -11.94 8.15
C HIS A 416 1.32 -10.65 8.34
N ALA A 417 1.79 -9.79 9.24
CA ALA A 417 1.26 -8.47 9.47
C ALA A 417 2.36 -7.44 9.68
N GLY A 418 2.17 -6.23 9.14
CA GLY A 418 2.96 -5.06 9.50
C GLY A 418 2.40 -4.40 10.76
N LEU A 419 3.12 -4.49 11.88
CA LEU A 419 2.67 -4.01 13.17
C LEU A 419 3.56 -2.89 13.72
N PRO A 420 3.02 -1.94 14.49
CA PRO A 420 3.85 -1.04 15.29
C PRO A 420 4.80 -1.85 16.19
N GLN A 421 6.06 -1.46 16.26
CA GLN A 421 7.07 -2.15 17.08
C GLN A 421 6.58 -2.37 18.53
N LYS A 422 5.97 -1.35 19.12
CA LYS A 422 5.44 -1.41 20.50
C LYS A 422 4.37 -2.49 20.69
N VAL A 423 3.63 -2.87 19.65
CA VAL A 423 2.65 -3.95 19.70
C VAL A 423 3.36 -5.30 19.60
N ALA A 424 4.26 -5.44 18.62
CA ALA A 424 5.01 -6.68 18.42
C ALA A 424 5.84 -7.06 19.65
N GLU A 425 6.48 -6.10 20.30
CA GLU A 425 7.35 -6.32 21.48
C GLU A 425 6.63 -6.78 22.76
N LYS A 426 5.29 -6.59 22.84
CA LYS A 426 4.53 -7.02 24.02
C LYS A 426 4.41 -8.53 24.15
N ASP A 427 4.50 -9.26 23.05
CA ASP A 427 4.33 -10.70 23.04
C ASP A 427 5.67 -11.39 22.78
N MET A 428 6.28 -11.92 23.83
CA MET A 428 7.60 -12.57 23.78
C MET A 428 7.58 -13.89 23.01
N GLN A 429 6.43 -14.57 22.91
CA GLN A 429 6.33 -15.83 22.16
C GLN A 429 6.43 -15.60 20.66
N VAL A 430 5.89 -14.49 20.18
CA VAL A 430 5.99 -14.09 18.77
C VAL A 430 7.33 -13.43 18.48
N LYS A 431 7.97 -12.81 19.48
CA LYS A 431 9.20 -12.02 19.33
C LYS A 431 10.39 -12.82 18.78
N GLU A 432 10.48 -14.09 19.00
CA GLU A 432 11.56 -14.94 18.46
C GLU A 432 11.38 -15.23 16.96
N ASN A 433 10.16 -15.21 16.46
CA ASN A 433 9.79 -15.66 15.11
C ASN A 433 9.43 -14.51 14.15
N TRP A 434 9.06 -13.35 14.68
CA TRP A 434 8.71 -12.16 13.85
C TRP A 434 9.90 -11.51 13.16
N VAL A 435 11.07 -12.09 13.30
CA VAL A 435 12.36 -11.55 12.89
C VAL A 435 12.83 -12.14 11.56
N GLU A 436 12.00 -12.88 10.82
CA GLU A 436 12.48 -13.54 9.60
C GLU A 436 13.05 -12.54 8.59
N GLY A 437 12.38 -11.45 8.36
CA GLY A 437 12.92 -10.32 7.57
C GLY A 437 14.17 -9.71 8.20
N LEU A 438 14.23 -9.60 9.52
CA LEU A 438 15.39 -9.10 10.25
C LEU A 438 16.55 -10.11 10.25
N GLU A 439 16.29 -11.40 10.27
CA GLU A 439 17.34 -12.43 10.11
C GLU A 439 17.93 -12.38 8.70
N THR A 440 17.12 -12.21 7.67
CA THR A 440 17.59 -11.95 6.30
C THR A 440 18.46 -10.70 6.27
N TYR A 441 18.01 -9.61 6.89
CA TYR A 441 18.78 -8.39 7.07
C TYR A 441 20.11 -8.64 7.80
N LYS A 442 20.10 -9.36 8.93
CA LYS A 442 21.31 -9.67 9.70
C LYS A 442 22.30 -10.55 8.93
N GLN A 443 21.78 -11.49 8.13
CA GLN A 443 22.60 -12.35 7.27
C GLN A 443 23.26 -11.52 6.16
N LEU A 444 22.52 -10.64 5.51
CA LEU A 444 23.06 -9.72 4.51
C LEU A 444 24.08 -8.75 5.13
N LYS A 445 23.80 -8.19 6.30
CA LYS A 445 24.76 -7.37 7.05
C LYS A 445 26.08 -8.11 7.34
N LYS A 446 26.01 -9.41 7.66
CA LYS A 446 27.22 -10.24 7.84
C LYS A 446 27.97 -10.45 6.52
N GLN A 447 27.26 -10.67 5.43
CA GLN A 447 27.88 -10.83 4.10
C GLN A 447 28.57 -9.55 3.64
N TYR A 448 27.96 -8.39 3.85
CA TYR A 448 28.53 -7.10 3.46
C TYR A 448 29.66 -6.61 4.39
N LYS A 449 29.67 -7.00 5.68
CA LYS A 449 30.82 -6.69 6.56
C LYS A 449 32.12 -7.35 6.13
N ASN A 450 32.05 -8.40 5.33
CA ASN A 450 33.24 -9.10 4.80
C ASN A 450 33.70 -8.52 3.45
N VAL A 451 33.07 -7.48 2.93
CA VAL A 451 33.38 -6.83 1.65
C VAL A 451 33.85 -5.38 1.84
N ALA A 452 33.73 -4.84 3.04
CA ALA A 452 34.29 -3.55 3.45
C ALA A 452 35.56 -3.79 4.30
#